data_ebef2925d3637e4ee1f0b99479b56a10
#
_entry.id   ebef2925d3637e4ee1f0b99479b56a10
#
_cell.length_a   1.000
_cell.length_b   1.000
_cell.length_c   1.000
_cell.angle_alpha   90.00
_cell.angle_beta   90.00
_cell.angle_gamma   90.00
#
_symmetry.space_group_name_H-M   'P 1'
#
loop_
_entity.id
_entity.type
_entity.pdbx_description
1 polymer ?
#
loop_
_entity_poly.entity_id
_entity_poly.type
_entity_poly.pdbx_seq_one_letter_code
_entity_poly.pdbx_strand_id
1 'polypeptide(L)'
;MSERGDRLSWAEIRRLALRHKKALLFANLVAVLATLCTVPIPLLLPLLVDEVLLGKGDGALRFMDRLLPADWQVAFGYIGLMLAATLLLRGAALVFNVLQAKLFARLSKDIVYRIRLRLIERLRHIALGEYETLGGGSISAHLVTDLDTLDKFVGETLSRFLVALLTLLGTAAILVWMHWQLALLILLFNPLVIWSTVQLGKRVKHLKKLENDSTARFTQALTETLEAIQEVRAGNRQGYFLGRLGHRAQEVRDYAVASQWKSDAAGRASGLLFQFGIDVFRAAAMLTVLLSDLSIGQMLAVFSYLWFMIGPVEQLLGLQYAYYAAGGALQRINELLARADEPRYPPLRDPFAGRTTVGIEVRGLDFAYGEDKVLEQLDLNIGAGEKVALVGASGGGKSTLVQLLLGLYSAQRGSIRYGGVPLEEIGLDCVREHVAVVLQHPALFNDSVRANLTMGRERSDQACWRALEIAQLADGVRRLPQGLDTVVGRSGVRLSGGQRQSLAIARMILAEPKVVILDEATSALDAATEYALHQALGDFLEGRTTLIVAHRLSAVKQADRVLVFDGGHIAEDGDHQQLIAEGGLYARLYGHLQQM
;
A
#
# COMPACT_ATOMS: atom_id res chain seq x y z
N MET A 1 -10.30 -13.59 -22.88
CA MET A 1 -10.33 -14.81 -22.02
C MET A 1 -9.19 -14.77 -21.02
N SER A 2 -9.27 -13.97 -19.95
CA SER A 2 -8.24 -13.95 -18.88
C SER A 2 -8.75 -13.44 -17.53
N GLU A 3 -10.02 -13.46 -17.24
CA GLU A 3 -10.54 -12.90 -15.97
C GLU A 3 -10.33 -13.76 -14.72
N ARG A 4 -9.85 -14.99 -14.83
CA ARG A 4 -9.66 -15.90 -13.69
C ARG A 4 -8.22 -15.99 -13.14
N GLY A 5 -7.23 -15.38 -13.79
CA GLY A 5 -5.81 -15.53 -13.47
C GLY A 5 -5.25 -14.56 -12.41
N ASP A 6 -5.90 -13.44 -12.17
CA ASP A 6 -5.28 -12.33 -11.43
C ASP A 6 -5.69 -12.19 -9.96
N ARG A 7 -6.71 -12.89 -9.49
CA ARG A 7 -7.16 -12.81 -8.09
C ARG A 7 -6.29 -13.66 -7.18
N LEU A 8 -5.73 -13.04 -6.14
CA LEU A 8 -5.05 -13.73 -5.07
C LEU A 8 -6.07 -14.49 -4.21
N SER A 9 -5.88 -15.80 -4.02
CA SER A 9 -6.70 -16.64 -3.15
C SER A 9 -5.86 -17.29 -2.06
N TRP A 10 -6.52 -17.75 -0.97
CA TRP A 10 -5.86 -18.56 0.05
C TRP A 10 -5.20 -19.82 -0.54
N ALA A 11 -5.78 -20.39 -1.60
CA ALA A 11 -5.19 -21.52 -2.31
C ALA A 11 -3.87 -21.14 -2.99
N GLU A 12 -3.78 -19.93 -3.51
CA GLU A 12 -2.56 -19.44 -4.15
C GLU A 12 -1.47 -19.12 -3.11
N ILE A 13 -1.83 -18.45 -1.99
CA ILE A 13 -0.91 -18.24 -0.86
C ILE A 13 -0.37 -19.58 -0.35
N ARG A 14 -1.24 -20.59 -0.23
CA ARG A 14 -0.82 -21.96 0.11
C ARG A 14 0.12 -22.56 -0.93
N ARG A 15 -0.12 -22.38 -2.24
CA ARG A 15 0.79 -22.83 -3.29
C ARG A 15 2.16 -22.16 -3.20
N LEU A 16 2.20 -20.85 -2.91
CA LEU A 16 3.44 -20.12 -2.70
C LEU A 16 4.21 -20.68 -1.49
N ALA A 17 3.51 -20.94 -0.38
CA ALA A 17 4.11 -21.58 0.80
C ALA A 17 4.64 -22.98 0.49
N LEU A 18 3.89 -23.78 -0.28
CA LEU A 18 4.29 -25.14 -0.68
C LEU A 18 5.46 -25.18 -1.67
N ARG A 19 5.83 -24.08 -2.33
CA ARG A 19 7.09 -24.01 -3.09
C ARG A 19 8.31 -24.19 -2.18
N HIS A 20 8.20 -23.85 -0.91
CA HIS A 20 9.23 -24.00 0.12
C HIS A 20 9.01 -25.24 1.01
N LYS A 21 8.57 -26.37 0.43
CA LYS A 21 8.18 -27.61 1.18
C LYS A 21 9.24 -28.03 2.21
N LYS A 22 10.54 -27.98 1.85
CA LYS A 22 11.64 -28.39 2.76
C LYS A 22 11.72 -27.47 3.98
N ALA A 23 11.63 -26.15 3.78
CA ALA A 23 11.65 -25.18 4.88
C ALA A 23 10.42 -25.31 5.76
N LEU A 24 9.23 -25.50 5.17
CA LEU A 24 7.98 -25.71 5.89
C LEU A 24 8.00 -27.00 6.72
N LEU A 25 8.47 -28.11 6.13
CA LEU A 25 8.62 -29.39 6.84
C LEU A 25 9.60 -29.26 8.03
N PHE A 26 10.74 -28.60 7.79
CA PHE A 26 11.72 -28.37 8.84
C PHE A 26 11.20 -27.46 9.95
N ALA A 27 10.47 -26.40 9.62
CA ALA A 27 9.84 -25.53 10.58
C ALA A 27 8.80 -26.27 11.46
N ASN A 28 8.01 -27.17 10.86
CA ASN A 28 7.04 -28.00 11.57
C ASN A 28 7.75 -29.02 12.48
N LEU A 29 8.84 -29.63 12.02
CA LEU A 29 9.66 -30.54 12.83
C LEU A 29 10.22 -29.81 14.07
N VAL A 30 10.77 -28.61 13.87
CA VAL A 30 11.28 -27.76 14.95
C VAL A 30 10.17 -27.39 15.94
N ALA A 31 8.94 -27.13 15.47
CA ALA A 31 7.79 -26.88 16.32
C ALA A 31 7.43 -28.10 17.20
N VAL A 32 7.48 -29.30 16.63
CA VAL A 32 7.29 -30.55 17.37
C VAL A 32 8.38 -30.71 18.44
N LEU A 33 9.65 -30.49 18.09
CA LEU A 33 10.75 -30.57 19.06
C LEU A 33 10.62 -29.52 20.19
N ALA A 34 10.22 -28.29 19.86
CA ALA A 34 9.94 -27.27 20.87
C ALA A 34 8.84 -27.70 21.84
N THR A 35 7.77 -28.30 21.32
CA THR A 35 6.64 -28.82 22.12
C THR A 35 7.08 -29.99 22.99
N LEU A 36 7.85 -30.94 22.42
CA LEU A 36 8.39 -32.08 23.18
C LEU A 36 9.33 -31.65 24.32
N CYS A 37 10.03 -30.53 24.18
CA CYS A 37 10.83 -29.96 25.28
C CYS A 37 9.97 -29.25 26.31
N THR A 38 8.85 -28.67 25.95
CA THR A 38 8.06 -27.78 26.82
C THR A 38 6.97 -28.53 27.59
N VAL A 39 6.23 -29.41 26.91
CA VAL A 39 5.06 -30.10 27.46
C VAL A 39 5.41 -31.02 28.63
N PRO A 40 6.54 -31.73 28.70
CA PRO A 40 6.88 -32.57 29.84
C PRO A 40 7.33 -31.82 31.10
N ILE A 41 7.61 -30.52 31.06
CA ILE A 41 8.17 -29.77 32.21
C ILE A 41 7.29 -29.91 33.47
N PRO A 42 5.96 -29.76 33.43
CA PRO A 42 5.13 -29.95 34.62
C PRO A 42 5.16 -31.38 35.20
N LEU A 43 5.50 -32.41 34.39
CA LEU A 43 5.64 -33.79 34.86
C LEU A 43 6.85 -33.99 35.82
N LEU A 44 7.79 -33.05 35.83
CA LEU A 44 8.90 -33.10 36.78
C LEU A 44 8.46 -32.82 38.22
N LEU A 45 7.28 -32.20 38.43
CA LEU A 45 6.72 -31.94 39.76
C LEU A 45 6.33 -33.19 40.54
N PRO A 46 5.59 -34.15 39.98
CA PRO A 46 5.31 -35.43 40.66
C PRO A 46 6.59 -36.15 41.11
N LEU A 47 7.59 -36.19 40.22
CA LEU A 47 8.87 -36.85 40.53
C LEU A 47 9.57 -36.17 41.70
N LEU A 48 9.57 -34.85 41.77
CA LEU A 48 10.19 -34.10 42.86
C LEU A 48 9.37 -34.23 44.17
N VAL A 49 8.06 -34.07 44.10
CA VAL A 49 7.22 -34.02 45.31
C VAL A 49 6.97 -35.42 45.87
N ASP A 50 6.56 -36.36 45.03
CA ASP A 50 6.16 -37.68 45.51
C ASP A 50 7.37 -38.55 45.90
N GLU A 51 8.43 -38.57 45.06
CA GLU A 51 9.56 -39.45 45.30
C GLU A 51 10.63 -38.79 46.21
N VAL A 52 11.00 -37.51 45.97
CA VAL A 52 12.08 -36.86 46.73
C VAL A 52 11.61 -36.30 48.06
N LEU A 53 10.42 -35.63 48.11
CA LEU A 53 9.95 -34.97 49.34
C LEU A 53 9.12 -35.91 50.23
N LEU A 54 8.26 -36.74 49.61
CA LEU A 54 7.33 -37.62 50.35
C LEU A 54 7.84 -39.07 50.48
N GLY A 55 8.91 -39.46 49.79
CA GLY A 55 9.48 -40.80 49.82
C GLY A 55 8.53 -41.89 49.29
N LYS A 56 7.57 -41.53 48.41
CA LYS A 56 6.59 -42.43 47.83
C LYS A 56 7.02 -42.86 46.44
N GLY A 57 7.61 -44.03 46.31
CA GLY A 57 8.07 -44.58 45.02
C GLY A 57 9.59 -44.43 44.82
N ASP A 58 10.16 -45.33 44.01
CA ASP A 58 11.60 -45.41 43.78
C ASP A 58 11.99 -45.30 42.28
N GLY A 59 11.06 -45.08 41.38
CA GLY A 59 11.27 -45.19 39.93
C GLY A 59 12.20 -44.14 39.36
N ALA A 60 11.95 -42.88 39.66
CA ALA A 60 12.76 -41.78 39.20
C ALA A 60 14.00 -41.59 40.08
N LEU A 61 13.94 -41.87 41.35
CA LEU A 61 15.11 -41.86 42.26
C LEU A 61 16.19 -42.80 41.72
N ARG A 62 15.87 -44.04 41.37
CA ARG A 62 16.83 -44.99 40.76
C ARG A 62 17.45 -44.50 39.44
N PHE A 63 16.69 -43.75 38.68
CA PHE A 63 17.27 -43.10 37.47
C PHE A 63 18.19 -41.93 37.82
N MET A 64 17.80 -41.11 38.79
CA MET A 64 18.61 -39.97 39.27
C MET A 64 19.89 -40.42 39.96
N ASP A 65 19.85 -41.54 40.73
CA ASP A 65 21.01 -42.15 41.38
C ASP A 65 22.08 -42.60 40.38
N ARG A 66 21.67 -43.00 39.15
CA ARG A 66 22.65 -43.33 38.10
C ARG A 66 23.35 -42.09 37.49
N LEU A 67 22.73 -40.92 37.64
CA LEU A 67 23.25 -39.68 37.11
C LEU A 67 24.05 -38.87 38.14
N LEU A 68 23.78 -39.06 39.45
CA LEU A 68 24.41 -38.33 40.52
C LEU A 68 25.51 -39.17 41.17
N PRO A 69 26.68 -38.54 41.53
CA PRO A 69 27.70 -39.14 42.39
C PRO A 69 27.10 -39.51 43.73
N ALA A 70 27.64 -40.57 44.40
CA ALA A 70 27.12 -41.07 45.67
C ALA A 70 26.97 -40.00 46.75
N ASP A 71 27.92 -39.05 46.82
CA ASP A 71 27.92 -37.92 47.76
C ASP A 71 26.79 -36.91 47.54
N TRP A 72 26.19 -36.90 46.35
CA TRP A 72 25.11 -35.99 45.93
C TRP A 72 23.73 -36.66 45.91
N GLN A 73 23.63 -37.93 46.26
CA GLN A 73 22.37 -38.69 46.38
C GLN A 73 21.62 -38.31 47.64
N VAL A 74 21.31 -37.02 47.75
CA VAL A 74 20.57 -36.37 48.82
C VAL A 74 19.51 -35.44 48.23
N ALA A 75 18.52 -35.03 49.00
CA ALA A 75 17.42 -34.18 48.53
C ALA A 75 17.92 -32.93 47.77
N PHE A 76 18.97 -32.28 48.22
CA PHE A 76 19.57 -31.13 47.50
C PHE A 76 20.13 -31.49 46.12
N GLY A 77 20.74 -32.67 45.97
CA GLY A 77 21.27 -33.11 44.67
C GLY A 77 20.15 -33.42 43.67
N TYR A 78 19.09 -34.08 44.14
CA TYR A 78 17.92 -34.35 43.28
C TYR A 78 17.18 -33.10 42.85
N ILE A 79 16.99 -32.14 43.80
CA ILE A 79 16.39 -30.83 43.47
C ILE A 79 17.28 -30.08 42.45
N GLY A 80 18.61 -30.10 42.66
CA GLY A 80 19.57 -29.50 41.73
C GLY A 80 19.52 -30.11 40.32
N LEU A 81 19.46 -31.43 40.20
CA LEU A 81 19.33 -32.17 38.95
C LEU A 81 18.03 -31.82 38.23
N MET A 82 16.90 -31.78 38.94
CA MET A 82 15.60 -31.41 38.40
C MET A 82 15.56 -29.96 37.93
N LEU A 83 16.20 -29.04 38.67
CA LEU A 83 16.35 -27.66 38.28
C LEU A 83 17.17 -27.57 36.98
N ALA A 84 18.31 -28.27 36.91
CA ALA A 84 19.16 -28.30 35.74
C ALA A 84 18.41 -28.88 34.52
N ALA A 85 17.68 -29.98 34.69
CA ALA A 85 16.84 -30.56 33.63
C ALA A 85 15.76 -29.60 33.16
N THR A 86 15.08 -28.92 34.08
CA THR A 86 14.07 -27.89 33.73
C THR A 86 14.70 -26.73 32.94
N LEU A 87 15.87 -26.23 33.37
CA LEU A 87 16.56 -25.14 32.67
C LEU A 87 17.05 -25.57 31.30
N LEU A 88 17.56 -26.79 31.14
CA LEU A 88 17.96 -27.35 29.85
C LEU A 88 16.77 -27.50 28.90
N LEU A 89 15.64 -28.05 29.36
CA LEU A 89 14.44 -28.18 28.56
C LEU A 89 13.88 -26.83 28.14
N ARG A 90 13.85 -25.84 29.05
CA ARG A 90 13.42 -24.46 28.74
C ARG A 90 14.38 -23.79 27.74
N GLY A 91 15.70 -23.96 27.94
CA GLY A 91 16.71 -23.45 27.02
C GLY A 91 16.59 -24.05 25.62
N ALA A 92 16.43 -25.38 25.54
CA ALA A 92 16.20 -26.08 24.27
C ALA A 92 14.92 -25.61 23.58
N ALA A 93 13.82 -25.52 24.35
CA ALA A 93 12.55 -25.01 23.83
C ALA A 93 12.66 -23.56 23.29
N LEU A 94 13.39 -22.69 24.01
CA LEU A 94 13.65 -21.32 23.54
C LEU A 94 14.39 -21.34 22.19
N VAL A 95 15.46 -22.11 22.06
CA VAL A 95 16.25 -22.22 20.82
C VAL A 95 15.36 -22.72 19.67
N PHE A 96 14.57 -23.77 19.91
CA PHE A 96 13.67 -24.31 18.87
C PHE A 96 12.58 -23.31 18.50
N ASN A 97 11.97 -22.60 19.45
CA ASN A 97 10.96 -21.59 19.18
C ASN A 97 11.54 -20.41 18.37
N VAL A 98 12.75 -19.94 18.69
CA VAL A 98 13.43 -18.89 17.92
C VAL A 98 13.75 -19.36 16.51
N LEU A 99 14.25 -20.58 16.36
CA LEU A 99 14.55 -21.16 15.05
C LEU A 99 13.28 -21.31 14.20
N GLN A 100 12.20 -21.80 14.77
CA GLN A 100 10.90 -21.91 14.12
C GLN A 100 10.39 -20.53 13.67
N ALA A 101 10.39 -19.54 14.55
CA ALA A 101 9.97 -18.17 14.23
C ALA A 101 10.80 -17.59 13.07
N LYS A 102 12.12 -17.82 13.06
CA LYS A 102 13.01 -17.41 11.96
C LYS A 102 12.61 -18.06 10.62
N LEU A 103 12.28 -19.35 10.63
CA LEU A 103 11.89 -20.07 9.40
C LEU A 103 10.56 -19.58 8.85
N PHE A 104 9.56 -19.39 9.72
CA PHE A 104 8.26 -18.84 9.31
C PHE A 104 8.36 -17.39 8.84
N ALA A 105 9.17 -16.56 9.51
CA ALA A 105 9.41 -15.19 9.09
C ALA A 105 10.04 -15.12 7.69
N ARG A 106 11.03 -15.96 7.39
CA ARG A 106 11.62 -16.05 6.06
C ARG A 106 10.60 -16.44 5.00
N LEU A 107 9.80 -17.46 5.29
CA LEU A 107 8.75 -17.93 4.39
C LEU A 107 7.72 -16.83 4.11
N SER A 108 7.24 -16.16 5.16
CA SER A 108 6.27 -15.07 5.04
C SER A 108 6.81 -13.91 4.22
N LYS A 109 8.05 -13.46 4.51
CA LYS A 109 8.68 -12.35 3.78
C LYS A 109 8.87 -12.68 2.29
N ASP A 110 9.20 -13.92 1.92
CA ASP A 110 9.28 -14.31 0.51
C ASP A 110 7.91 -14.30 -0.18
N ILE A 111 6.87 -14.80 0.48
CA ILE A 111 5.50 -14.77 -0.04
C ILE A 111 5.05 -13.32 -0.27
N VAL A 112 5.21 -12.46 0.76
CA VAL A 112 4.82 -11.04 0.68
C VAL A 112 5.62 -10.29 -0.37
N TYR A 113 6.91 -10.56 -0.49
CA TYR A 113 7.76 -9.99 -1.54
C TYR A 113 7.23 -10.32 -2.95
N ARG A 114 6.86 -11.58 -3.20
CA ARG A 114 6.29 -11.99 -4.49
C ARG A 114 4.95 -11.32 -4.78
N ILE A 115 4.08 -11.21 -3.77
CA ILE A 115 2.81 -10.50 -3.91
C ILE A 115 3.06 -9.02 -4.20
N ARG A 116 4.02 -8.39 -3.50
CA ARG A 116 4.39 -6.98 -3.72
C ARG A 116 4.91 -6.74 -5.14
N LEU A 117 5.78 -7.60 -5.65
CA LEU A 117 6.25 -7.51 -7.04
C LEU A 117 5.10 -7.61 -8.04
N ARG A 118 4.14 -8.52 -7.81
CA ARG A 118 2.95 -8.65 -8.66
C ARG A 118 2.07 -7.40 -8.61
N LEU A 119 1.91 -6.78 -7.43
CA LEU A 119 1.18 -5.52 -7.30
C LEU A 119 1.91 -4.37 -8.01
N ILE A 120 3.23 -4.28 -7.89
CA ILE A 120 4.04 -3.27 -8.60
C ILE A 120 3.90 -3.46 -10.11
N GLU A 121 3.99 -4.68 -10.61
CA GLU A 121 3.79 -4.96 -12.05
C GLU A 121 2.34 -4.61 -12.48
N ARG A 122 1.36 -4.87 -11.59
CA ARG A 122 -0.03 -4.47 -11.85
C ARG A 122 -0.19 -2.96 -12.03
N LEU A 123 0.50 -2.15 -11.21
CA LEU A 123 0.48 -0.69 -11.33
C LEU A 123 0.92 -0.19 -12.71
N ARG A 124 1.79 -0.91 -13.39
CA ARG A 124 2.24 -0.57 -14.75
C ARG A 124 1.13 -0.57 -15.78
N HIS A 125 0.05 -1.31 -15.53
CA HIS A 125 -0.99 -1.59 -16.50
C HIS A 125 -2.37 -1.01 -16.16
N ILE A 126 -2.52 -0.40 -14.98
CA ILE A 126 -3.79 0.19 -14.55
C ILE A 126 -4.07 1.46 -15.37
N ALA A 127 -5.31 1.63 -15.84
CA ALA A 127 -5.75 2.82 -16.55
C ALA A 127 -5.66 4.09 -15.68
N LEU A 128 -5.34 5.24 -16.29
CA LEU A 128 -5.13 6.50 -15.56
C LEU A 128 -6.36 6.91 -14.73
N GLY A 129 -7.57 6.77 -15.24
CA GLY A 129 -8.80 7.11 -14.53
C GLY A 129 -8.99 6.31 -13.23
N GLU A 130 -8.47 5.09 -13.17
CA GLU A 130 -8.45 4.28 -11.94
C GLU A 130 -7.48 4.85 -10.90
N TYR A 131 -6.31 5.39 -11.32
CA TYR A 131 -5.39 6.07 -10.42
C TYR A 131 -5.99 7.33 -9.81
N GLU A 132 -6.72 8.12 -10.60
CA GLU A 132 -7.38 9.34 -10.14
C GLU A 132 -8.49 9.01 -9.12
N THR A 133 -9.23 7.93 -9.36
CA THR A 133 -10.29 7.46 -8.45
C THR A 133 -9.73 6.91 -7.14
N LEU A 134 -8.66 6.12 -7.19
CA LEU A 134 -8.05 5.49 -6.01
C LEU A 134 -7.28 6.48 -5.14
N GLY A 135 -6.56 7.38 -5.77
CA GLY A 135 -5.60 8.25 -5.10
C GLY A 135 -4.34 7.51 -4.61
N GLY A 136 -3.22 8.22 -4.58
CA GLY A 136 -1.92 7.63 -4.18
C GLY A 136 -1.87 7.07 -2.76
N GLY A 137 -2.64 7.65 -1.84
CA GLY A 137 -2.72 7.19 -0.44
C GLY A 137 -3.33 5.78 -0.31
N SER A 138 -4.40 5.49 -1.05
CA SER A 138 -5.04 4.17 -1.07
C SER A 138 -4.11 3.10 -1.65
N ILE A 139 -3.46 3.39 -2.78
CA ILE A 139 -2.50 2.48 -3.41
C ILE A 139 -1.33 2.18 -2.45
N SER A 140 -0.81 3.20 -1.77
CA SER A 140 0.24 3.02 -0.77
C SER A 140 -0.22 2.15 0.40
N ALA A 141 -1.47 2.30 0.87
CA ALA A 141 -2.02 1.45 1.93
C ALA A 141 -2.08 -0.03 1.52
N HIS A 142 -2.46 -0.34 0.28
CA HIS A 142 -2.46 -1.73 -0.22
C HIS A 142 -1.05 -2.33 -0.29
N LEU A 143 -0.05 -1.56 -0.75
CA LEU A 143 1.34 -2.02 -0.90
C LEU A 143 2.11 -2.12 0.43
N VAL A 144 1.66 -1.43 1.48
CA VAL A 144 2.35 -1.38 2.78
C VAL A 144 1.51 -2.06 3.85
N THR A 145 0.34 -1.50 4.20
CA THR A 145 -0.45 -1.92 5.36
C THR A 145 -1.15 -3.26 5.16
N ASP A 146 -1.77 -3.47 3.98
CA ASP A 146 -2.47 -4.73 3.70
C ASP A 146 -1.50 -5.90 3.56
N LEU A 147 -0.35 -5.67 2.92
CA LEU A 147 0.71 -6.68 2.85
C LEU A 147 1.33 -6.98 4.22
N ASP A 148 1.49 -5.98 5.11
CA ASP A 148 1.95 -6.21 6.48
C ASP A 148 0.96 -7.05 7.29
N THR A 149 -0.34 -6.85 7.07
CA THR A 149 -1.40 -7.67 7.70
C THR A 149 -1.32 -9.13 7.25
N LEU A 150 -1.08 -9.40 5.96
CA LEU A 150 -0.85 -10.75 5.44
C LEU A 150 0.45 -11.35 5.97
N ASP A 151 1.52 -10.56 6.05
CA ASP A 151 2.80 -10.98 6.61
C ASP A 151 2.67 -11.46 8.06
N LYS A 152 2.03 -10.66 8.91
CA LYS A 152 1.76 -11.02 10.31
C LYS A 152 0.92 -12.30 10.44
N PHE A 153 -0.09 -12.45 9.59
CA PHE A 153 -0.91 -13.66 9.59
C PHE A 153 -0.09 -14.91 9.22
N VAL A 154 0.64 -14.88 8.13
CA VAL A 154 1.42 -16.03 7.64
C VAL A 154 2.65 -16.30 8.52
N GLY A 155 3.40 -15.27 8.88
CA GLY A 155 4.68 -15.39 9.58
C GLY A 155 4.53 -15.63 11.08
N GLU A 156 3.62 -14.91 11.74
CA GLU A 156 3.49 -14.98 13.19
C GLU A 156 2.30 -15.84 13.61
N THR A 157 1.11 -15.55 13.08
CA THR A 157 -0.12 -16.17 13.58
C THR A 157 -0.16 -17.66 13.30
N LEU A 158 0.14 -18.10 12.06
CA LEU A 158 0.18 -19.52 11.72
C LEU A 158 1.29 -20.28 12.46
N SER A 159 2.45 -19.63 12.66
CA SER A 159 3.56 -20.20 13.41
C SER A 159 3.18 -20.47 14.87
N ARG A 160 2.60 -19.46 15.55
CA ARG A 160 2.14 -19.57 16.94
C ARG A 160 0.98 -20.55 17.09
N PHE A 161 0.05 -20.54 16.14
CA PHE A 161 -1.09 -21.46 16.13
C PHE A 161 -0.63 -22.93 16.11
N LEU A 162 0.36 -23.26 15.29
CA LEU A 162 0.86 -24.63 15.20
C LEU A 162 1.43 -25.10 16.55
N VAL A 163 2.27 -24.28 17.18
CA VAL A 163 2.85 -24.60 18.50
C VAL A 163 1.76 -24.69 19.56
N ALA A 164 0.82 -23.73 19.56
CA ALA A 164 -0.30 -23.75 20.50
C ALA A 164 -1.14 -25.03 20.37
N LEU A 165 -1.47 -25.43 19.15
CA LEU A 165 -2.22 -26.65 18.87
C LEU A 165 -1.47 -27.89 19.37
N LEU A 166 -0.19 -28.03 19.01
CA LEU A 166 0.64 -29.15 19.46
C LEU A 166 0.77 -29.18 20.98
N THR A 167 0.96 -28.01 21.61
CA THR A 167 1.04 -27.88 23.07
C THR A 167 -0.25 -28.32 23.73
N LEU A 168 -1.41 -27.90 23.23
CA LEU A 168 -2.71 -28.31 23.78
C LEU A 168 -2.95 -29.79 23.60
N LEU A 169 -2.65 -30.36 22.43
CA LEU A 169 -2.78 -31.81 22.20
C LEU A 169 -1.85 -32.61 23.08
N GLY A 170 -0.59 -32.20 23.22
CA GLY A 170 0.38 -32.84 24.10
C GLY A 170 -0.03 -32.76 25.56
N THR A 171 -0.48 -31.60 26.02
CA THR A 171 -0.97 -31.40 27.39
C THR A 171 -2.23 -32.23 27.64
N ALA A 172 -3.19 -32.24 26.69
CA ALA A 172 -4.41 -33.07 26.83
C ALA A 172 -4.05 -34.56 26.92
N ALA A 173 -3.13 -35.05 26.11
CA ALA A 173 -2.70 -36.46 26.14
C ALA A 173 -2.08 -36.81 27.51
N ILE A 174 -1.24 -35.96 28.08
CA ILE A 174 -0.63 -36.17 29.39
C ILE A 174 -1.69 -36.13 30.50
N LEU A 175 -2.62 -35.17 30.47
CA LEU A 175 -3.67 -35.05 31.46
C LEU A 175 -4.61 -36.26 31.45
N VAL A 176 -4.99 -36.78 30.26
CA VAL A 176 -5.79 -37.99 30.11
C VAL A 176 -5.04 -39.21 30.64
N TRP A 177 -3.73 -39.31 30.38
CA TRP A 177 -2.89 -40.39 30.89
C TRP A 177 -2.75 -40.36 32.41
N MET A 178 -2.62 -39.15 33.00
CA MET A 178 -2.50 -38.98 34.44
C MET A 178 -3.81 -39.29 35.18
N HIS A 179 -4.91 -38.65 34.76
CA HIS A 179 -6.23 -38.83 35.36
C HIS A 179 -7.35 -38.37 34.42
N TRP A 180 -7.97 -39.29 33.68
CA TRP A 180 -8.91 -38.96 32.59
C TRP A 180 -10.13 -38.15 33.04
N GLN A 181 -10.63 -38.35 34.28
CA GLN A 181 -11.81 -37.63 34.81
C GLN A 181 -11.48 -36.15 35.03
N LEU A 182 -10.31 -35.83 35.62
CA LEU A 182 -9.84 -34.44 35.75
C LEU A 182 -9.53 -33.81 34.40
N ALA A 183 -8.93 -34.58 33.49
CA ALA A 183 -8.70 -34.11 32.12
C ALA A 183 -10.01 -33.75 31.42
N LEU A 184 -11.05 -34.57 31.55
CA LEU A 184 -12.37 -34.30 30.99
C LEU A 184 -12.98 -33.02 31.58
N LEU A 185 -12.88 -32.82 32.90
CA LEU A 185 -13.36 -31.61 33.58
C LEU A 185 -12.70 -30.35 33.01
N ILE A 186 -11.38 -30.38 32.83
CA ILE A 186 -10.62 -29.26 32.23
C ILE A 186 -11.04 -29.01 30.78
N LEU A 187 -11.11 -30.08 29.97
CA LEU A 187 -11.45 -29.99 28.56
C LEU A 187 -12.88 -29.51 28.31
N LEU A 188 -13.82 -29.81 29.19
CA LEU A 188 -15.20 -29.32 29.12
C LEU A 188 -15.35 -27.89 29.66
N PHE A 189 -14.55 -27.49 30.65
CA PHE A 189 -14.65 -26.18 31.27
C PHE A 189 -14.07 -25.08 30.35
N ASN A 190 -12.95 -25.34 29.66
CA ASN A 190 -12.32 -24.36 28.76
C ASN A 190 -13.26 -23.82 27.65
N PRO A 191 -14.02 -24.66 26.91
CA PRO A 191 -15.00 -24.17 25.94
C PRO A 191 -16.07 -23.25 26.54
N LEU A 192 -16.50 -23.51 27.78
CA LEU A 192 -17.49 -22.69 28.50
C LEU A 192 -16.93 -21.27 28.77
N VAL A 193 -15.70 -21.19 29.25
CA VAL A 193 -15.01 -19.91 29.48
C VAL A 193 -14.81 -19.16 28.16
N ILE A 194 -14.37 -19.87 27.11
CA ILE A 194 -14.20 -19.30 25.76
C ILE A 194 -15.53 -18.76 25.26
N TRP A 195 -16.60 -19.53 25.32
CA TRP A 195 -17.93 -19.11 24.90
C TRP A 195 -18.40 -17.85 25.62
N SER A 196 -18.26 -17.82 26.96
CA SER A 196 -18.61 -16.66 27.79
C SER A 196 -17.80 -15.40 27.41
N THR A 197 -16.48 -15.54 27.21
CA THR A 197 -15.59 -14.45 26.79
C THR A 197 -15.97 -13.91 25.43
N VAL A 198 -16.29 -14.80 24.48
CA VAL A 198 -16.73 -14.39 23.13
C VAL A 198 -18.07 -13.64 23.20
N GLN A 199 -19.03 -14.08 24.03
CA GLN A 199 -20.32 -13.38 24.19
C GLN A 199 -20.16 -11.99 24.82
N LEU A 200 -19.29 -11.84 25.82
CA LEU A 200 -18.95 -10.54 26.40
C LEU A 200 -18.26 -9.62 25.36
N GLY A 201 -17.33 -10.16 24.58
CA GLY A 201 -16.63 -9.42 23.52
C GLY A 201 -17.57 -8.90 22.42
N LYS A 202 -18.61 -9.65 22.04
CA LYS A 202 -19.60 -9.21 21.04
C LYS A 202 -20.29 -7.90 21.43
N ARG A 203 -20.57 -7.68 22.72
CA ARG A 203 -21.21 -6.46 23.23
C ARG A 203 -20.31 -5.22 23.07
N VAL A 204 -19.00 -5.40 23.12
CA VAL A 204 -18.02 -4.32 23.00
C VAL A 204 -17.68 -4.00 21.54
N LYS A 205 -17.85 -4.96 20.63
CA LYS A 205 -17.52 -4.83 19.20
C LYS A 205 -18.16 -3.61 18.54
N HIS A 206 -19.41 -3.29 18.86
CA HIS A 206 -20.10 -2.12 18.30
C HIS A 206 -19.45 -0.81 18.72
N LEU A 207 -19.04 -0.70 19.98
CA LEU A 207 -18.36 0.51 20.48
C LEU A 207 -16.99 0.69 19.83
N LYS A 208 -16.25 -0.40 19.63
CA LYS A 208 -14.96 -0.36 18.92
C LYS A 208 -15.13 0.07 17.47
N LYS A 209 -16.22 -0.31 16.81
CA LYS A 209 -16.54 0.19 15.48
C LYS A 209 -16.79 1.71 15.49
N LEU A 210 -17.59 2.22 16.45
CA LEU A 210 -17.85 3.66 16.57
C LEU A 210 -16.57 4.46 16.85
N GLU A 211 -15.67 3.95 17.69
CA GLU A 211 -14.35 4.52 17.96
C GLU A 211 -13.52 4.60 16.66
N ASN A 212 -13.46 3.51 15.89
CA ASN A 212 -12.72 3.47 14.62
C ASN A 212 -13.31 4.44 13.59
N ASP A 213 -14.64 4.48 13.46
CA ASP A 213 -15.34 5.39 12.55
C ASP A 213 -15.12 6.88 12.92
N SER A 214 -15.12 7.20 14.22
CA SER A 214 -14.82 8.57 14.70
C SER A 214 -13.37 8.95 14.45
N THR A 215 -12.43 8.03 14.67
CA THR A 215 -11.01 8.21 14.38
C THR A 215 -10.77 8.44 12.88
N ALA A 216 -11.44 7.68 12.02
CA ALA A 216 -11.34 7.87 10.56
C ALA A 216 -11.85 9.26 10.15
N ARG A 217 -13.01 9.71 10.66
CA ARG A 217 -13.55 11.06 10.40
C ARG A 217 -12.63 12.17 10.90
N PHE A 218 -12.02 11.99 12.07
CA PHE A 218 -11.03 12.95 12.60
C PHE A 218 -9.80 13.01 11.71
N THR A 219 -9.23 11.87 11.32
CA THR A 219 -8.05 11.79 10.45
C THR A 219 -8.31 12.44 9.09
N GLN A 220 -9.48 12.18 8.49
CA GLN A 220 -9.88 12.81 7.24
C GLN A 220 -9.95 14.34 7.39
N ALA A 221 -10.67 14.84 8.38
CA ALA A 221 -10.80 16.29 8.61
C ALA A 221 -9.45 16.96 8.92
N LEU A 222 -8.54 16.26 9.62
CA LEU A 222 -7.19 16.72 9.89
C LEU A 222 -6.37 16.84 8.59
N THR A 223 -6.40 15.82 7.75
CA THR A 223 -5.69 15.80 6.46
C THR A 223 -6.18 16.95 5.56
N GLU A 224 -7.51 17.10 5.39
CA GLU A 224 -8.12 18.18 4.62
C GLU A 224 -7.69 19.56 5.14
N THR A 225 -7.70 19.76 6.46
CA THR A 225 -7.31 21.04 7.08
C THR A 225 -5.82 21.33 6.89
N LEU A 226 -4.95 20.32 6.98
CA LEU A 226 -3.51 20.48 6.79
C LEU A 226 -3.14 20.72 5.32
N GLU A 227 -3.80 20.07 4.38
CA GLU A 227 -3.63 20.32 2.95
C GLU A 227 -4.03 21.74 2.57
N ALA A 228 -5.13 22.25 3.15
CA ALA A 228 -5.62 23.60 2.93
C ALA A 228 -5.10 24.64 3.95
N ILE A 229 -3.99 24.35 4.65
CA ILE A 229 -3.55 25.20 5.79
C ILE A 229 -3.16 26.63 5.35
N GLN A 230 -2.71 26.82 4.11
CA GLN A 230 -2.38 28.14 3.58
C GLN A 230 -3.64 28.97 3.38
N GLU A 231 -4.70 28.41 2.81
CA GLU A 231 -6.00 29.04 2.61
C GLU A 231 -6.67 29.36 3.94
N VAL A 232 -6.60 28.41 4.90
CA VAL A 232 -7.12 28.60 6.26
C VAL A 232 -6.41 29.78 6.94
N ARG A 233 -5.10 29.92 6.76
CA ARG A 233 -4.31 31.05 7.31
C ARG A 233 -4.57 32.34 6.54
N ALA A 234 -4.59 32.31 5.23
CA ALA A 234 -4.85 33.48 4.39
C ALA A 234 -6.25 34.06 4.65
N GLY A 235 -7.25 33.20 4.85
CA GLY A 235 -8.61 33.61 5.21
C GLY A 235 -8.81 33.98 6.69
N ASN A 236 -7.77 33.90 7.54
CA ASN A 236 -7.83 34.09 9.00
C ASN A 236 -8.93 33.25 9.68
N ARG A 237 -9.06 31.99 9.29
CA ARG A 237 -10.09 31.07 9.76
C ARG A 237 -9.56 29.89 10.61
N GLN A 238 -8.36 30.02 11.15
CA GLN A 238 -7.73 28.96 11.97
C GLN A 238 -8.63 28.58 13.16
N GLY A 239 -9.23 29.59 13.85
CA GLY A 239 -10.11 29.32 14.98
C GLY A 239 -11.30 28.43 14.64
N TYR A 240 -11.92 28.64 13.48
CA TYR A 240 -13.04 27.81 13.02
C TYR A 240 -12.61 26.37 12.68
N PHE A 241 -11.60 26.21 11.82
CA PHE A 241 -11.19 24.88 11.37
C PHE A 241 -10.52 24.06 12.48
N LEU A 242 -9.65 24.67 13.30
CA LEU A 242 -9.05 23.98 14.43
C LEU A 242 -10.07 23.68 15.54
N GLY A 243 -11.07 24.58 15.75
CA GLY A 243 -12.20 24.30 16.63
C GLY A 243 -13.02 23.09 16.17
N ARG A 244 -13.29 22.97 14.86
CA ARG A 244 -13.95 21.80 14.28
C ARG A 244 -13.15 20.52 14.50
N LEU A 245 -11.82 20.57 14.35
CA LEU A 245 -10.94 19.44 14.69
C LEU A 245 -11.00 19.09 16.18
N GLY A 246 -11.05 20.11 17.06
CA GLY A 246 -11.23 19.94 18.51
C GLY A 246 -12.51 19.17 18.85
N HIS A 247 -13.64 19.50 18.21
CA HIS A 247 -14.90 18.75 18.38
C HIS A 247 -14.78 17.30 17.90
N ARG A 248 -14.14 17.06 16.75
CA ARG A 248 -13.90 15.68 16.27
C ARG A 248 -13.00 14.89 17.22
N ALA A 249 -11.95 15.53 17.77
CA ALA A 249 -11.09 14.91 18.78
C ALA A 249 -11.87 14.56 20.06
N GLN A 250 -12.86 15.39 20.43
CA GLN A 250 -13.77 15.11 21.53
C GLN A 250 -14.63 13.86 21.27
N GLU A 251 -15.22 13.74 20.07
CA GLU A 251 -15.97 12.54 19.66
C GLU A 251 -15.10 11.29 19.77
N VAL A 252 -13.85 11.35 19.26
CA VAL A 252 -12.88 10.23 19.36
C VAL A 252 -12.64 9.87 20.83
N ARG A 253 -12.38 10.86 21.70
CA ARG A 253 -12.18 10.63 23.13
C ARG A 253 -13.39 9.94 23.77
N ASP A 254 -14.60 10.41 23.49
CA ASP A 254 -15.81 9.90 24.15
C ASP A 254 -16.12 8.47 23.75
N TYR A 255 -15.96 8.13 22.45
CA TYR A 255 -16.09 6.75 21.99
C TYR A 255 -14.94 5.87 22.46
N ALA A 256 -13.70 6.38 22.49
CA ALA A 256 -12.55 5.64 23.00
C ALA A 256 -12.70 5.31 24.49
N VAL A 257 -13.11 6.28 25.31
CA VAL A 257 -13.37 6.04 26.75
C VAL A 257 -14.47 5.00 26.92
N ALA A 258 -15.61 5.12 26.20
CA ALA A 258 -16.71 4.18 26.30
C ALA A 258 -16.30 2.75 25.84
N SER A 259 -15.52 2.66 24.77
CA SER A 259 -14.98 1.40 24.26
C SER A 259 -13.97 0.78 25.23
N GLN A 260 -13.04 1.58 25.74
CA GLN A 260 -11.94 1.14 26.60
C GLN A 260 -12.45 0.54 27.93
N TRP A 261 -13.24 1.32 28.69
CA TRP A 261 -13.66 0.85 30.00
C TRP A 261 -14.62 -0.35 29.93
N LYS A 262 -15.50 -0.41 28.91
CA LYS A 262 -16.40 -1.57 28.73
C LYS A 262 -15.62 -2.80 28.25
N SER A 263 -14.60 -2.61 27.42
CA SER A 263 -13.68 -3.69 27.03
C SER A 263 -12.91 -4.23 28.24
N ASP A 264 -12.38 -3.32 29.07
CA ASP A 264 -11.66 -3.69 30.29
C ASP A 264 -12.58 -4.40 31.29
N ALA A 265 -13.80 -3.88 31.50
CA ALA A 265 -14.80 -4.53 32.34
C ALA A 265 -15.17 -5.94 31.84
N ALA A 266 -15.36 -6.11 30.53
CA ALA A 266 -15.63 -7.41 29.93
C ALA A 266 -14.43 -8.37 30.12
N GLY A 267 -13.20 -7.86 29.94
CA GLY A 267 -11.98 -8.63 30.19
C GLY A 267 -11.84 -9.07 31.64
N ARG A 268 -12.09 -8.15 32.58
CA ARG A 268 -12.06 -8.48 34.04
C ARG A 268 -13.16 -9.48 34.43
N ALA A 269 -14.37 -9.33 33.90
CA ALA A 269 -15.47 -10.28 34.12
C ALA A 269 -15.12 -11.68 33.59
N SER A 270 -14.51 -11.75 32.39
CA SER A 270 -14.02 -13.02 31.81
C SER A 270 -12.88 -13.61 32.65
N GLY A 271 -11.95 -12.79 33.12
CA GLY A 271 -10.88 -13.23 34.02
C GLY A 271 -11.39 -13.78 35.35
N LEU A 272 -12.41 -13.13 35.95
CA LEU A 272 -13.05 -13.59 37.17
C LEU A 272 -13.76 -14.93 36.97
N LEU A 273 -14.49 -15.09 35.86
CA LEU A 273 -15.13 -16.36 35.51
C LEU A 273 -14.11 -17.50 35.35
N PHE A 274 -12.98 -17.16 34.69
CA PHE A 274 -11.87 -18.12 34.55
C PHE A 274 -11.28 -18.50 35.92
N GLN A 275 -11.09 -17.54 36.81
CA GLN A 275 -10.56 -17.75 38.16
C GLN A 275 -11.51 -18.64 39.01
N PHE A 276 -12.82 -18.40 38.96
CA PHE A 276 -13.78 -19.28 39.57
C PHE A 276 -13.70 -20.72 39.06
N GLY A 277 -13.50 -20.89 37.75
CA GLY A 277 -13.28 -22.21 37.18
C GLY A 277 -12.02 -22.89 37.70
N ILE A 278 -10.92 -22.15 37.86
CA ILE A 278 -9.71 -22.68 38.49
C ILE A 278 -9.98 -23.10 39.93
N ASP A 279 -10.72 -22.31 40.71
CA ASP A 279 -10.99 -22.62 42.11
C ASP A 279 -11.92 -23.87 42.26
N VAL A 280 -12.95 -23.98 41.41
CA VAL A 280 -13.80 -25.17 41.33
C VAL A 280 -12.96 -26.40 40.94
N PHE A 281 -12.12 -26.26 39.95
CA PHE A 281 -11.24 -27.32 39.51
C PHE A 281 -10.24 -27.73 40.62
N ARG A 282 -9.68 -26.76 41.34
CA ARG A 282 -8.77 -27.01 42.49
C ARG A 282 -9.48 -27.79 43.56
N ALA A 283 -10.70 -27.42 43.89
CA ALA A 283 -11.52 -28.18 44.86
C ALA A 283 -11.81 -29.62 44.39
N ALA A 284 -12.18 -29.78 43.11
CA ALA A 284 -12.39 -31.09 42.51
C ALA A 284 -11.12 -31.96 42.52
N ALA A 285 -9.97 -31.38 42.20
CA ALA A 285 -8.68 -32.09 42.24
C ALA A 285 -8.29 -32.53 43.66
N MET A 286 -8.52 -31.67 44.66
CA MET A 286 -8.29 -32.01 46.05
C MET A 286 -9.21 -33.15 46.51
N LEU A 287 -10.51 -33.14 46.12
CA LEU A 287 -11.44 -34.25 46.40
C LEU A 287 -10.99 -35.52 45.68
N THR A 288 -10.46 -35.42 44.48
CA THR A 288 -9.93 -36.57 43.74
C THR A 288 -8.73 -37.21 44.45
N VAL A 289 -7.83 -36.42 45.02
CA VAL A 289 -6.72 -36.95 45.85
C VAL A 289 -7.23 -37.73 47.08
N LEU A 290 -8.33 -37.26 47.67
CA LEU A 290 -8.93 -37.94 48.83
C LEU A 290 -9.69 -39.22 48.46
N LEU A 291 -10.26 -39.30 47.25
CA LEU A 291 -11.17 -40.35 46.82
C LEU A 291 -10.55 -41.32 45.78
N SER A 292 -9.32 -41.09 45.34
CA SER A 292 -8.61 -41.90 44.34
C SER A 292 -7.13 -42.03 44.67
N ASP A 293 -6.39 -42.81 43.85
CA ASP A 293 -4.93 -42.99 43.96
C ASP A 293 -4.09 -41.82 43.38
N LEU A 294 -4.71 -40.65 43.15
CA LEU A 294 -4.00 -39.47 42.64
C LEU A 294 -3.02 -38.95 43.72
N SER A 295 -1.76 -38.84 43.40
CA SER A 295 -0.74 -38.33 44.31
C SER A 295 -0.79 -36.79 44.45
N ILE A 296 -0.18 -36.25 45.52
CA ILE A 296 -0.07 -34.81 45.74
C ILE A 296 0.80 -34.18 44.63
N GLY A 297 1.87 -34.84 44.22
CA GLY A 297 2.70 -34.38 43.12
C GLY A 297 1.98 -34.32 41.79
N GLN A 298 1.18 -35.34 41.48
CA GLN A 298 0.31 -35.37 40.30
C GLN A 298 -0.72 -34.23 40.32
N MET A 299 -1.34 -33.96 41.46
CA MET A 299 -2.27 -32.84 41.64
C MET A 299 -1.58 -31.48 41.31
N LEU A 300 -0.36 -31.27 41.82
CA LEU A 300 0.42 -30.06 41.53
C LEU A 300 0.82 -29.94 40.05
N ALA A 301 1.14 -31.05 39.39
CA ALA A 301 1.38 -31.07 37.96
C ALA A 301 0.13 -30.69 37.17
N VAL A 302 -1.05 -31.20 37.54
CA VAL A 302 -2.32 -30.85 36.90
C VAL A 302 -2.60 -29.33 37.04
N PHE A 303 -2.33 -28.73 38.21
CA PHE A 303 -2.43 -27.27 38.38
C PHE A 303 -1.47 -26.52 37.51
N SER A 304 -0.23 -27.00 37.38
CA SER A 304 0.77 -26.39 36.50
C SER A 304 0.35 -26.45 35.03
N TYR A 305 -0.27 -27.55 34.59
CA TYR A 305 -0.81 -27.66 33.23
C TYR A 305 -1.97 -26.71 32.98
N LEU A 306 -2.83 -26.44 33.96
CA LEU A 306 -3.89 -25.42 33.80
C LEU A 306 -3.30 -24.05 33.42
N TRP A 307 -2.30 -23.58 34.18
CA TRP A 307 -1.62 -22.33 33.90
C TRP A 307 -0.89 -22.36 32.57
N PHE A 308 -0.29 -23.50 32.25
CA PHE A 308 0.45 -23.69 31.01
C PHE A 308 -0.45 -23.62 29.76
N MET A 309 -1.73 -24.01 29.87
CA MET A 309 -2.68 -24.01 28.76
C MET A 309 -3.23 -22.61 28.41
N ILE A 310 -3.13 -21.61 29.30
CA ILE A 310 -3.73 -20.28 29.09
C ILE A 310 -3.20 -19.63 27.80
N GLY A 311 -1.87 -19.53 27.67
CA GLY A 311 -1.25 -18.91 26.51
C GLY A 311 -1.62 -19.56 25.17
N PRO A 312 -1.49 -20.89 25.01
CA PRO A 312 -1.97 -21.60 23.83
C PRO A 312 -3.45 -21.37 23.51
N VAL A 313 -4.34 -21.34 24.51
CA VAL A 313 -5.77 -21.06 24.29
C VAL A 313 -5.99 -19.64 23.77
N GLU A 314 -5.32 -18.64 24.35
CA GLU A 314 -5.38 -17.24 23.86
C GLU A 314 -4.89 -17.12 22.41
N GLN A 315 -3.84 -17.85 22.03
CA GLN A 315 -3.32 -17.86 20.66
C GLN A 315 -4.33 -18.46 19.68
N LEU A 316 -5.06 -19.52 20.07
CA LEU A 316 -6.13 -20.09 19.24
C LEU A 316 -7.29 -19.10 19.05
N LEU A 317 -7.68 -18.37 20.09
CA LEU A 317 -8.71 -17.34 20.01
C LEU A 317 -8.27 -16.18 19.10
N GLY A 318 -7.01 -15.77 19.18
CA GLY A 318 -6.41 -14.74 18.34
C GLY A 318 -6.39 -15.08 16.84
N LEU A 319 -6.31 -16.36 16.49
CA LEU A 319 -6.27 -16.83 15.11
C LEU A 319 -7.48 -16.38 14.30
N GLN A 320 -8.69 -16.45 14.87
CA GLN A 320 -9.92 -16.06 14.17
C GLN A 320 -9.89 -14.60 13.77
N TYR A 321 -9.47 -13.72 14.67
CA TYR A 321 -9.37 -12.28 14.38
C TYR A 321 -8.31 -12.00 13.33
N ALA A 322 -7.13 -12.63 13.43
CA ALA A 322 -6.06 -12.48 12.46
C ALA A 322 -6.46 -13.01 11.07
N TYR A 323 -7.21 -14.11 11.00
CA TYR A 323 -7.74 -14.65 9.75
C TYR A 323 -8.72 -13.68 9.06
N TYR A 324 -9.67 -13.11 9.82
CA TYR A 324 -10.59 -12.12 9.26
C TYR A 324 -9.89 -10.83 8.82
N ALA A 325 -8.91 -10.35 9.59
CA ALA A 325 -8.12 -9.19 9.22
C ALA A 325 -7.33 -9.44 7.92
N ALA A 326 -6.67 -10.59 7.82
CA ALA A 326 -5.94 -10.99 6.63
C ALA A 326 -6.88 -11.22 5.42
N GLY A 327 -8.09 -11.75 5.65
CA GLY A 327 -9.13 -11.89 4.63
C GLY A 327 -9.57 -10.54 4.07
N GLY A 328 -9.79 -9.54 4.94
CA GLY A 328 -10.10 -8.17 4.53
C GLY A 328 -8.96 -7.50 3.74
N ALA A 329 -7.71 -7.69 4.18
CA ALA A 329 -6.54 -7.21 3.45
C ALA A 329 -6.43 -7.87 2.06
N LEU A 330 -6.64 -9.18 1.99
CA LEU A 330 -6.65 -9.93 0.72
C LEU A 330 -7.75 -9.45 -0.23
N GLN A 331 -8.92 -9.12 0.29
CA GLN A 331 -10.01 -8.57 -0.51
C GLN A 331 -9.61 -7.22 -1.12
N ARG A 332 -9.07 -6.27 -0.33
CA ARG A 332 -8.62 -4.96 -0.85
C ARG A 332 -7.49 -5.08 -1.86
N ILE A 333 -6.55 -6.00 -1.63
CA ILE A 333 -5.51 -6.32 -2.62
C ILE A 333 -6.15 -6.80 -3.93
N ASN A 334 -7.18 -7.65 -3.86
CA ASN A 334 -7.89 -8.13 -5.05
C ASN A 334 -8.70 -7.03 -5.74
N GLU A 335 -9.22 -6.06 -5.02
CA GLU A 335 -9.86 -4.87 -5.60
C GLU A 335 -8.88 -4.06 -6.43
N LEU A 336 -7.62 -3.89 -5.96
CA LEU A 336 -6.56 -3.26 -6.75
C LEU A 336 -6.18 -4.10 -7.99
N LEU A 337 -6.06 -5.42 -7.83
CA LEU A 337 -5.75 -6.33 -8.95
C LEU A 337 -6.87 -6.38 -10.01
N ALA A 338 -8.11 -6.13 -9.63
CA ALA A 338 -9.28 -6.17 -10.50
C ALA A 338 -9.57 -4.85 -11.21
N ARG A 339 -8.78 -3.78 -10.97
CA ARG A 339 -8.96 -2.49 -11.65
C ARG A 339 -8.78 -2.62 -13.15
N ALA A 340 -9.41 -1.71 -13.92
CA ALA A 340 -9.34 -1.74 -15.36
C ALA A 340 -7.91 -1.52 -15.88
N ASP A 341 -7.54 -2.26 -16.92
CA ASP A 341 -6.28 -2.10 -17.63
C ASP A 341 -6.34 -0.91 -18.60
N GLU A 342 -5.19 -0.27 -18.78
CA GLU A 342 -4.98 0.55 -19.94
C GLU A 342 -5.05 -0.33 -21.21
N PRO A 343 -5.69 0.15 -22.29
CA PRO A 343 -5.75 -0.63 -23.53
C PRO A 343 -4.36 -0.99 -24.05
N ARG A 344 -4.19 -2.22 -24.48
CA ARG A 344 -2.94 -2.71 -25.06
C ARG A 344 -3.13 -2.86 -26.56
N TYR A 345 -2.52 -1.97 -27.30
CA TYR A 345 -2.54 -2.01 -28.75
C TYR A 345 -1.22 -2.61 -29.28
N PRO A 346 -1.27 -3.61 -30.16
CA PRO A 346 -0.05 -4.15 -30.76
C PRO A 346 0.56 -3.13 -31.73
N PRO A 347 1.89 -2.91 -31.69
CA PRO A 347 2.56 -2.02 -32.65
C PRO A 347 2.62 -2.70 -34.03
N LEU A 348 1.62 -2.44 -34.87
CA LEU A 348 1.53 -3.00 -36.23
C LEU A 348 2.22 -2.11 -37.25
N ARG A 349 2.15 -0.78 -37.06
CA ARG A 349 2.69 0.23 -37.96
C ARG A 349 3.33 1.35 -37.19
N ASP A 350 4.51 1.79 -37.61
CA ASP A 350 5.19 2.96 -37.06
C ASP A 350 5.17 4.11 -38.07
N PRO A 351 4.27 5.10 -37.93
CA PRO A 351 4.21 6.26 -38.83
C PRO A 351 5.38 7.24 -38.60
N PHE A 352 6.10 7.11 -37.48
CA PHE A 352 7.21 7.99 -37.12
C PHE A 352 8.54 7.55 -37.76
N ALA A 353 8.67 6.27 -38.16
CA ALA A 353 9.90 5.75 -38.71
C ALA A 353 10.32 6.52 -40.01
N GLY A 354 11.57 6.98 -40.04
CA GLY A 354 12.14 7.68 -41.20
C GLY A 354 11.54 9.06 -41.49
N ARG A 355 10.66 9.61 -40.67
CA ARG A 355 10.05 10.95 -40.82
C ARG A 355 10.56 11.89 -39.74
N THR A 356 10.69 13.16 -40.06
CA THR A 356 11.05 14.22 -39.11
C THR A 356 9.85 14.56 -38.21
N THR A 357 8.64 14.55 -38.76
CA THR A 357 7.39 14.81 -38.07
C THR A 357 6.21 14.13 -38.79
N VAL A 358 5.04 14.10 -38.17
CA VAL A 358 3.79 13.58 -38.72
C VAL A 358 2.61 14.45 -38.33
N GLY A 359 1.56 14.50 -39.14
CA GLY A 359 0.32 15.20 -38.80
C GLY A 359 -0.53 14.41 -37.79
N ILE A 360 -1.47 15.10 -37.18
CA ILE A 360 -2.48 14.56 -36.26
C ILE A 360 -3.86 14.68 -36.91
N GLU A 361 -4.62 13.62 -36.92
CA GLU A 361 -6.00 13.61 -37.41
C GLU A 361 -6.90 12.99 -36.35
N VAL A 362 -7.98 13.68 -36.01
CA VAL A 362 -9.04 13.23 -35.12
C VAL A 362 -10.35 13.23 -35.89
N ARG A 363 -11.10 12.15 -35.85
CA ARG A 363 -12.37 12.02 -36.58
C ARG A 363 -13.49 11.54 -35.67
N GLY A 364 -14.54 12.36 -35.56
CA GLY A 364 -15.80 12.03 -34.86
C GLY A 364 -15.56 11.61 -33.40
N LEU A 365 -14.66 12.27 -32.67
CA LEU A 365 -14.22 11.85 -31.35
C LEU A 365 -15.27 12.20 -30.29
N ASP A 366 -15.81 11.17 -29.61
CA ASP A 366 -16.68 11.32 -28.43
C ASP A 366 -15.95 10.87 -27.17
N PHE A 367 -16.09 11.67 -26.10
CA PHE A 367 -15.56 11.31 -24.80
C PHE A 367 -16.37 11.89 -23.65
N ALA A 368 -16.54 11.09 -22.57
CA ALA A 368 -17.16 11.50 -21.31
C ALA A 368 -16.40 10.95 -20.10
N TYR A 369 -16.33 11.73 -19.02
CA TYR A 369 -15.95 11.24 -17.70
C TYR A 369 -17.19 10.70 -16.99
N GLY A 370 -17.36 9.38 -16.96
CA GLY A 370 -18.58 8.76 -16.47
C GLY A 370 -19.78 9.14 -17.34
N GLU A 371 -20.74 9.90 -16.79
CA GLU A 371 -21.92 10.40 -17.51
C GLU A 371 -21.73 11.80 -18.11
N ASP A 372 -20.70 12.53 -17.69
CA ASP A 372 -20.45 13.91 -18.11
C ASP A 372 -19.73 13.94 -19.45
N LYS A 373 -20.46 14.29 -20.52
CA LYS A 373 -19.89 14.47 -21.85
C LYS A 373 -18.99 15.69 -21.91
N VAL A 374 -17.80 15.52 -22.51
CA VAL A 374 -16.78 16.55 -22.63
C VAL A 374 -16.42 16.85 -24.08
N LEU A 375 -16.39 15.82 -24.92
CA LEU A 375 -16.16 15.96 -26.36
C LEU A 375 -17.31 15.31 -27.13
N GLU A 376 -17.83 15.99 -28.15
CA GLU A 376 -18.93 15.50 -28.98
C GLU A 376 -18.58 15.66 -30.46
N GLN A 377 -18.46 14.54 -31.17
CA GLN A 377 -18.18 14.46 -32.62
C GLN A 377 -17.05 15.41 -33.06
N LEU A 378 -15.96 15.45 -32.25
CA LEU A 378 -14.85 16.35 -32.53
C LEU A 378 -14.06 15.87 -33.74
N ASP A 379 -13.95 16.74 -34.74
CA ASP A 379 -13.06 16.59 -35.90
C ASP A 379 -11.92 17.61 -35.81
N LEU A 380 -10.68 17.15 -36.03
CA LEU A 380 -9.48 17.96 -35.99
C LEU A 380 -8.45 17.42 -36.98
N ASN A 381 -7.82 18.30 -37.74
CA ASN A 381 -6.72 17.94 -38.60
C ASN A 381 -5.58 18.96 -38.47
N ILE A 382 -4.38 18.46 -38.06
CA ILE A 382 -3.15 19.25 -37.95
C ILE A 382 -2.15 18.69 -38.95
N GLY A 383 -1.70 19.53 -39.88
CA GLY A 383 -0.72 19.16 -40.90
C GLY A 383 0.65 18.79 -40.30
N ALA A 384 1.45 18.01 -41.03
CA ALA A 384 2.80 17.70 -40.58
C ALA A 384 3.67 18.98 -40.60
N GLY A 385 4.28 19.32 -39.46
CA GLY A 385 5.05 20.52 -39.24
C GLY A 385 4.25 21.78 -38.95
N GLU A 386 2.93 21.71 -38.91
CA GLU A 386 2.02 22.82 -38.58
C GLU A 386 2.06 23.12 -37.07
N LYS A 387 2.06 24.40 -36.71
CA LYS A 387 1.91 24.89 -35.34
C LYS A 387 0.49 25.38 -35.14
N VAL A 388 -0.31 24.70 -34.33
CA VAL A 388 -1.72 25.01 -34.11
C VAL A 388 -1.93 25.43 -32.66
N ALA A 389 -2.58 26.58 -32.46
CA ALA A 389 -3.04 27.00 -31.13
C ALA A 389 -4.47 26.56 -30.89
N LEU A 390 -4.71 25.95 -29.70
CA LEU A 390 -6.02 25.59 -29.23
C LEU A 390 -6.43 26.55 -28.11
N VAL A 391 -7.45 27.33 -28.34
CA VAL A 391 -7.97 28.36 -27.42
C VAL A 391 -9.44 28.09 -27.07
N GLY A 392 -9.97 28.74 -26.04
CA GLY A 392 -11.37 28.59 -25.64
C GLY A 392 -11.56 28.71 -24.12
N ALA A 393 -12.80 28.69 -23.68
CA ALA A 393 -13.15 28.81 -22.27
C ALA A 393 -12.53 27.68 -21.41
N SER A 394 -12.29 27.96 -20.13
CA SER A 394 -11.86 26.95 -19.17
C SER A 394 -12.95 25.88 -19.02
N GLY A 395 -12.57 24.63 -18.95
CA GLY A 395 -13.51 23.50 -18.88
C GLY A 395 -14.07 23.04 -20.23
N GLY A 396 -13.70 23.68 -21.37
CA GLY A 396 -14.19 23.31 -22.71
C GLY A 396 -13.70 21.97 -23.27
N GLY A 397 -12.85 21.21 -22.57
CA GLY A 397 -12.36 19.91 -23.03
C GLY A 397 -10.95 19.91 -23.65
N LYS A 398 -10.23 21.04 -23.68
CA LYS A 398 -8.88 21.16 -24.29
C LYS A 398 -7.86 20.19 -23.68
N SER A 399 -7.74 20.16 -22.35
CA SER A 399 -6.80 19.24 -21.67
C SER A 399 -7.23 17.78 -21.78
N THR A 400 -8.55 17.53 -21.88
CA THR A 400 -9.09 16.20 -22.19
C THR A 400 -8.67 15.72 -23.57
N LEU A 401 -8.70 16.59 -24.57
CA LEU A 401 -8.20 16.26 -25.91
C LEU A 401 -6.69 15.91 -25.85
N VAL A 402 -5.89 16.68 -25.12
CA VAL A 402 -4.46 16.39 -24.93
C VAL A 402 -4.25 14.99 -24.31
N GLN A 403 -5.03 14.64 -23.30
CA GLN A 403 -4.95 13.32 -22.65
C GLN A 403 -5.35 12.18 -23.61
N LEU A 404 -6.35 12.39 -24.46
CA LEU A 404 -6.78 11.43 -25.49
C LEU A 404 -5.73 11.28 -26.59
N LEU A 405 -5.10 12.36 -27.05
CA LEU A 405 -4.00 12.31 -28.01
C LEU A 405 -2.82 11.47 -27.50
N LEU A 406 -2.53 11.50 -26.21
CA LEU A 406 -1.49 10.66 -25.59
C LEU A 406 -1.95 9.23 -25.27
N GLY A 407 -3.23 8.92 -25.53
CA GLY A 407 -3.83 7.65 -25.15
C GLY A 407 -3.83 7.40 -23.63
N LEU A 408 -3.84 8.47 -22.81
CA LEU A 408 -4.02 8.36 -21.34
C LEU A 408 -5.45 7.98 -20.99
N TYR A 409 -6.40 8.36 -21.83
CA TYR A 409 -7.77 7.92 -21.84
C TYR A 409 -8.14 7.34 -23.21
N SER A 410 -9.12 6.46 -23.26
CA SER A 410 -9.64 5.89 -24.51
C SER A 410 -10.90 6.62 -24.94
N ALA A 411 -10.99 6.99 -26.20
CA ALA A 411 -12.20 7.55 -26.76
C ALA A 411 -13.35 6.53 -26.72
N GLN A 412 -14.57 7.02 -26.52
CA GLN A 412 -15.77 6.19 -26.57
C GLN A 412 -16.19 5.91 -28.03
N ARG A 413 -15.98 6.88 -28.92
CA ARG A 413 -16.20 6.78 -30.36
C ARG A 413 -15.18 7.62 -31.11
N GLY A 414 -15.06 7.40 -32.41
CA GLY A 414 -14.15 8.11 -33.28
C GLY A 414 -12.76 7.47 -33.36
N SER A 415 -11.80 8.18 -33.95
CA SER A 415 -10.43 7.69 -34.09
C SER A 415 -9.42 8.83 -34.03
N ILE A 416 -8.25 8.52 -33.47
CA ILE A 416 -7.07 9.39 -33.45
C ILE A 416 -6.02 8.75 -34.35
N ARG A 417 -5.41 9.54 -35.24
CA ARG A 417 -4.42 9.06 -36.20
C ARG A 417 -3.18 9.93 -36.18
N TYR A 418 -2.03 9.32 -36.31
CA TYR A 418 -0.74 9.98 -36.52
C TYR A 418 -0.19 9.58 -37.87
N GLY A 419 0.08 10.56 -38.76
CA GLY A 419 0.53 10.28 -40.12
C GLY A 419 -0.40 9.39 -40.92
N GLY A 420 -1.72 9.45 -40.66
CA GLY A 420 -2.76 8.63 -41.27
C GLY A 420 -2.96 7.22 -40.67
N VAL A 421 -2.11 6.81 -39.69
CA VAL A 421 -2.21 5.51 -39.02
C VAL A 421 -3.02 5.64 -37.72
N PRO A 422 -4.02 4.81 -37.46
CA PRO A 422 -4.77 4.83 -36.21
C PRO A 422 -3.87 4.52 -35.00
N LEU A 423 -4.15 5.18 -33.87
CA LEU A 423 -3.42 5.00 -32.60
C LEU A 423 -3.42 3.52 -32.15
N GLU A 424 -4.51 2.79 -32.41
CA GLU A 424 -4.65 1.38 -32.09
C GLU A 424 -3.71 0.47 -32.90
N GLU A 425 -3.25 0.91 -34.08
CA GLU A 425 -2.27 0.19 -34.90
C GLU A 425 -0.82 0.62 -34.60
N ILE A 426 -0.63 1.79 -34.00
CA ILE A 426 0.71 2.31 -33.64
C ILE A 426 1.19 1.73 -32.30
N GLY A 427 0.28 1.60 -31.33
CA GLY A 427 0.57 1.25 -29.95
C GLY A 427 0.96 2.46 -29.09
N LEU A 428 0.49 2.45 -27.82
CA LEU A 428 0.66 3.59 -26.91
C LEU A 428 2.12 3.89 -26.59
N ASP A 429 2.95 2.86 -26.43
CA ASP A 429 4.38 3.03 -26.14
C ASP A 429 5.09 3.80 -27.28
N CYS A 430 4.80 3.45 -28.55
CA CYS A 430 5.37 4.13 -29.71
C CYS A 430 4.89 5.59 -29.81
N VAL A 431 3.60 5.83 -29.56
CA VAL A 431 3.06 7.21 -29.53
C VAL A 431 3.77 8.03 -28.46
N ARG A 432 3.85 7.54 -27.21
CA ARG A 432 4.45 8.25 -26.07
C ARG A 432 5.97 8.44 -26.18
N GLU A 433 6.65 7.66 -27.01
CA GLU A 433 8.07 7.86 -27.29
C GLU A 433 8.30 9.02 -28.28
N HIS A 434 7.36 9.26 -29.21
CA HIS A 434 7.49 10.26 -30.27
C HIS A 434 6.64 11.52 -30.08
N VAL A 435 5.65 11.48 -29.19
CA VAL A 435 4.78 12.62 -28.85
C VAL A 435 5.09 13.07 -27.43
N ALA A 436 5.71 14.22 -27.27
CA ALA A 436 5.99 14.75 -25.93
C ALA A 436 4.98 15.82 -25.53
N VAL A 437 4.63 15.84 -24.26
CA VAL A 437 3.73 16.84 -23.66
C VAL A 437 4.42 17.57 -22.52
N VAL A 438 4.19 18.89 -22.45
CA VAL A 438 4.45 19.70 -21.26
C VAL A 438 3.09 20.01 -20.63
N LEU A 439 2.81 19.43 -19.48
CA LEU A 439 1.55 19.60 -18.77
C LEU A 439 1.52 20.93 -18.00
N GLN A 440 0.34 21.45 -17.73
CA GLN A 440 0.09 22.70 -17.00
C GLN A 440 0.77 22.71 -15.60
N HIS A 441 0.72 21.60 -14.88
CA HIS A 441 1.33 21.43 -13.57
C HIS A 441 2.35 20.27 -13.57
N PRO A 442 3.59 20.51 -14.04
CA PRO A 442 4.57 19.45 -14.13
C PRO A 442 5.03 18.99 -12.76
N ALA A 443 4.99 17.67 -12.53
CA ALA A 443 5.50 17.04 -11.32
C ALA A 443 7.02 16.85 -11.39
N LEU A 444 7.67 17.00 -10.23
CA LEU A 444 9.07 16.67 -10.03
C LEU A 444 9.21 15.48 -9.08
N PHE A 445 10.09 14.57 -9.45
CA PHE A 445 10.55 13.52 -8.55
C PHE A 445 11.52 14.10 -7.53
N ASN A 446 11.51 13.56 -6.31
CA ASN A 446 12.48 13.92 -5.29
C ASN A 446 13.83 13.24 -5.59
N ASP A 447 14.51 13.76 -6.59
CA ASP A 447 15.74 13.21 -7.15
C ASP A 447 16.57 14.36 -7.75
N SER A 448 17.75 14.06 -8.30
CA SER A 448 18.62 15.04 -8.94
C SER A 448 17.94 15.76 -10.12
N VAL A 449 18.42 16.95 -10.48
CA VAL A 449 18.03 17.64 -11.71
C VAL A 449 18.24 16.72 -12.91
N ARG A 450 19.37 16.02 -12.98
CA ARG A 450 19.70 15.04 -14.02
C ARG A 450 18.61 13.97 -14.13
N ALA A 451 18.27 13.29 -13.05
CA ALA A 451 17.24 12.25 -13.04
C ALA A 451 15.87 12.78 -13.47
N ASN A 452 15.52 13.98 -13.01
CA ASN A 452 14.32 14.68 -13.44
C ASN A 452 14.31 15.07 -14.92
N LEU A 453 15.45 15.38 -15.52
CA LEU A 453 15.57 15.69 -16.95
C LEU A 453 15.48 14.43 -17.81
N THR A 454 16.30 13.44 -17.49
CA THR A 454 16.47 12.25 -18.34
C THR A 454 15.33 11.25 -18.21
N MET A 455 14.65 11.23 -17.07
CA MET A 455 13.61 10.22 -16.75
C MET A 455 14.09 8.77 -16.99
N GLY A 456 15.36 8.50 -16.66
CA GLY A 456 15.98 7.18 -16.83
C GLY A 456 16.55 6.90 -18.22
N ARG A 457 16.47 7.83 -19.18
CA ARG A 457 17.14 7.70 -20.48
C ARG A 457 18.61 8.05 -20.34
N GLU A 458 19.49 7.33 -21.05
CA GLU A 458 20.90 7.67 -21.14
C GLU A 458 21.09 8.91 -22.03
N ARG A 459 21.56 10.01 -21.44
CA ARG A 459 21.83 11.28 -22.12
C ARG A 459 23.15 11.87 -21.62
N SER A 460 23.93 12.49 -22.53
CA SER A 460 25.17 13.14 -22.14
C SER A 460 24.91 14.44 -21.35
N ASP A 461 25.86 14.83 -20.51
CA ASP A 461 25.81 16.11 -19.79
C ASP A 461 25.65 17.30 -20.74
N GLN A 462 26.33 17.26 -21.87
CA GLN A 462 26.23 18.30 -22.91
C GLN A 462 24.80 18.43 -23.44
N ALA A 463 24.11 17.31 -23.68
CA ALA A 463 22.70 17.31 -24.10
C ALA A 463 21.79 17.87 -22.99
N CYS A 464 22.02 17.50 -21.73
CA CYS A 464 21.28 18.05 -20.59
C CYS A 464 21.44 19.57 -20.47
N TRP A 465 22.67 20.07 -20.55
CA TRP A 465 22.94 21.50 -20.49
C TRP A 465 22.33 22.26 -21.67
N ARG A 466 22.43 21.74 -22.90
CA ARG A 466 21.80 22.33 -24.06
C ARG A 466 20.27 22.43 -23.91
N ALA A 467 19.63 21.37 -23.42
CA ALA A 467 18.20 21.40 -23.18
C ALA A 467 17.81 22.45 -22.11
N LEU A 468 18.62 22.59 -21.05
CA LEU A 468 18.42 23.60 -20.02
C LEU A 468 18.65 25.03 -20.56
N GLU A 469 19.59 25.23 -21.47
CA GLU A 469 19.85 26.52 -22.13
C GLU A 469 18.63 26.94 -22.94
N ILE A 470 18.11 26.07 -23.80
CA ILE A 470 16.89 26.32 -24.58
C ILE A 470 15.71 26.62 -23.66
N ALA A 471 15.56 25.85 -22.55
CA ALA A 471 14.49 26.03 -21.57
C ALA A 471 14.71 27.22 -20.61
N GLN A 472 15.74 28.07 -20.80
CA GLN A 472 16.07 29.24 -19.98
C GLN A 472 16.26 28.89 -18.47
N LEU A 473 16.80 27.71 -18.16
CA LEU A 473 17.02 27.25 -16.79
C LEU A 473 18.50 26.98 -16.47
N ALA A 474 19.39 26.98 -17.45
CA ALA A 474 20.79 26.60 -17.27
C ALA A 474 21.51 27.42 -16.20
N ASP A 475 21.36 28.75 -16.18
CA ASP A 475 21.98 29.61 -15.18
C ASP A 475 21.41 29.39 -13.77
N GLY A 476 20.12 29.04 -13.67
CA GLY A 476 19.50 28.64 -12.43
C GLY A 476 20.12 27.36 -11.86
N VAL A 477 20.31 26.35 -12.70
CA VAL A 477 20.90 25.06 -12.32
C VAL A 477 22.40 25.18 -12.03
N ARG A 478 23.17 26.00 -12.79
CA ARG A 478 24.61 26.27 -12.52
C ARG A 478 24.83 26.87 -11.12
N ARG A 479 23.88 27.66 -10.61
CA ARG A 479 23.93 28.24 -9.26
C ARG A 479 23.58 27.29 -8.13
N LEU A 480 23.04 26.10 -8.45
CA LEU A 480 22.76 25.08 -7.45
C LEU A 480 24.04 24.42 -6.93
N PRO A 481 24.10 23.98 -5.66
CA PRO A 481 25.33 23.49 -5.01
C PRO A 481 26.06 22.38 -5.77
N GLN A 482 25.33 21.52 -6.47
CA GLN A 482 25.88 20.36 -7.19
C GLN A 482 25.44 20.37 -8.68
N GLY A 483 24.97 21.51 -9.22
CA GLY A 483 24.52 21.64 -10.61
C GLY A 483 23.47 20.59 -10.97
N LEU A 484 23.72 19.76 -12.00
CA LEU A 484 22.83 18.69 -12.46
C LEU A 484 22.54 17.61 -11.39
N ASP A 485 23.45 17.41 -10.45
CA ASP A 485 23.32 16.36 -9.44
C ASP A 485 22.66 16.87 -8.15
N THR A 486 22.26 18.14 -8.10
CA THR A 486 21.49 18.70 -6.99
C THR A 486 20.11 18.04 -6.90
N VAL A 487 19.77 17.53 -5.72
CA VAL A 487 18.43 16.97 -5.45
C VAL A 487 17.41 18.09 -5.38
N VAL A 488 16.36 17.97 -6.20
CA VAL A 488 15.22 18.89 -6.28
C VAL A 488 13.93 18.16 -5.90
N GLY A 489 12.86 18.88 -5.62
CA GLY A 489 11.57 18.30 -5.27
C GLY A 489 11.17 18.53 -3.81
N ARG A 490 10.35 17.62 -3.26
CA ARG A 490 9.69 17.82 -1.95
C ARG A 490 10.67 17.90 -0.78
N SER A 491 11.76 17.13 -0.82
CA SER A 491 12.78 17.05 0.25
C SER A 491 14.11 17.70 -0.15
N GLY A 492 14.23 18.21 -1.38
CA GLY A 492 15.40 18.89 -1.90
C GLY A 492 15.20 20.39 -2.08
N VAL A 493 16.00 20.99 -2.97
CA VAL A 493 15.85 22.41 -3.34
C VAL A 493 14.50 22.60 -4.01
N ARG A 494 13.72 23.55 -3.49
CA ARG A 494 12.42 23.91 -4.06
C ARG A 494 12.60 24.82 -5.26
N LEU A 495 12.19 24.35 -6.42
CA LEU A 495 12.11 25.16 -7.62
C LEU A 495 10.83 26.01 -7.62
N SER A 496 10.90 27.23 -8.15
CA SER A 496 9.72 28.08 -8.39
C SER A 496 8.77 27.43 -9.41
N GLY A 497 7.52 27.92 -9.52
CA GLY A 497 6.56 27.44 -10.53
C GLY A 497 7.12 27.52 -11.95
N GLY A 498 7.72 28.65 -12.30
CA GLY A 498 8.37 28.86 -13.60
C GLY A 498 9.55 27.93 -13.82
N GLN A 499 10.43 27.75 -12.81
CA GLN A 499 11.55 26.81 -12.92
C GLN A 499 11.10 25.37 -13.12
N ARG A 500 9.98 24.95 -12.51
CA ARG A 500 9.39 23.63 -12.75
C ARG A 500 8.88 23.48 -14.20
N GLN A 501 8.23 24.52 -14.74
CA GLN A 501 7.81 24.53 -16.14
C GLN A 501 9.02 24.51 -17.10
N SER A 502 10.04 25.34 -16.86
CA SER A 502 11.30 25.30 -17.65
C SER A 502 11.96 23.92 -17.60
N LEU A 503 11.97 23.25 -16.45
CA LEU A 503 12.53 21.89 -16.33
C LEU A 503 11.71 20.87 -17.13
N ALA A 504 10.38 20.98 -17.14
CA ALA A 504 9.52 20.12 -17.95
C ALA A 504 9.72 20.36 -19.47
N ILE A 505 9.94 21.60 -19.87
CA ILE A 505 10.30 21.94 -21.24
C ILE A 505 11.67 21.35 -21.62
N ALA A 506 12.69 21.47 -20.75
CA ALA A 506 13.98 20.84 -20.96
C ALA A 506 13.87 19.31 -21.08
N ARG A 507 13.00 18.67 -20.29
CA ARG A 507 12.67 17.24 -20.37
C ARG A 507 12.07 16.88 -21.74
N MET A 508 11.14 17.69 -22.24
CA MET A 508 10.53 17.53 -23.56
C MET A 508 11.58 17.68 -24.68
N ILE A 509 12.47 18.69 -24.62
CA ILE A 509 13.53 18.89 -25.58
C ILE A 509 14.47 17.69 -25.64
N LEU A 510 14.86 17.16 -24.50
CA LEU A 510 15.73 15.99 -24.37
C LEU A 510 15.14 14.70 -24.95
N ALA A 511 13.82 14.61 -25.00
CA ALA A 511 13.12 13.48 -25.59
C ALA A 511 13.19 13.49 -27.13
N GLU A 512 13.53 14.61 -27.77
CA GLU A 512 13.61 14.77 -29.24
C GLU A 512 12.32 14.33 -29.96
N PRO A 513 11.14 14.82 -29.53
CA PRO A 513 9.86 14.37 -30.05
C PRO A 513 9.65 14.79 -31.51
N LYS A 514 8.80 14.06 -32.21
CA LYS A 514 8.32 14.39 -33.56
C LYS A 514 7.02 15.20 -33.55
N VAL A 515 6.26 15.08 -32.48
CA VAL A 515 5.06 15.86 -32.18
C VAL A 515 5.19 16.47 -30.81
N VAL A 516 4.89 17.75 -30.66
CA VAL A 516 4.97 18.48 -29.39
C VAL A 516 3.58 18.97 -28.99
N ILE A 517 3.23 18.78 -27.72
CA ILE A 517 2.00 19.31 -27.12
C ILE A 517 2.41 20.19 -25.92
N LEU A 518 2.02 21.46 -25.96
CA LEU A 518 2.28 22.42 -24.88
C LEU A 518 0.95 22.80 -24.23
N ASP A 519 0.67 22.25 -23.04
CA ASP A 519 -0.56 22.56 -22.28
C ASP A 519 -0.25 23.63 -21.24
N GLU A 520 -0.53 24.91 -21.57
CA GLU A 520 -0.25 26.09 -20.72
C GLU A 520 1.20 26.13 -20.20
N ALA A 521 2.15 25.68 -20.99
CA ALA A 521 3.52 25.39 -20.58
C ALA A 521 4.33 26.62 -20.09
N THR A 522 3.82 27.86 -20.29
CA THR A 522 4.49 29.11 -19.91
C THR A 522 3.70 29.94 -18.90
N SER A 523 2.58 29.41 -18.35
CA SER A 523 1.67 30.17 -17.50
C SER A 523 2.28 30.69 -16.19
N ALA A 524 3.31 30.04 -15.65
CA ALA A 524 4.01 30.41 -14.42
C ALA A 524 5.31 31.20 -14.65
N LEU A 525 5.64 31.54 -15.89
CA LEU A 525 6.84 32.33 -16.25
C LEU A 525 6.55 33.82 -16.19
N ASP A 526 7.56 34.61 -15.85
CA ASP A 526 7.55 36.07 -16.05
C ASP A 526 7.69 36.39 -17.53
N ALA A 527 7.26 37.60 -17.93
CA ALA A 527 7.18 38.01 -19.33
C ALA A 527 8.55 38.00 -20.04
N ALA A 528 9.65 38.32 -19.35
CA ALA A 528 10.98 38.34 -19.95
C ALA A 528 11.48 36.90 -20.19
N THR A 529 11.33 36.02 -19.23
CA THR A 529 11.67 34.59 -19.35
C THR A 529 10.78 33.90 -20.39
N GLU A 530 9.48 34.21 -20.41
CA GLU A 530 8.54 33.70 -21.42
C GLU A 530 8.97 34.12 -22.83
N TYR A 531 9.31 35.39 -23.06
CA TYR A 531 9.76 35.87 -24.36
C TYR A 531 11.07 35.20 -24.81
N ALA A 532 12.07 35.11 -23.92
CA ALA A 532 13.33 34.44 -24.22
C ALA A 532 13.15 32.94 -24.53
N LEU A 533 12.27 32.29 -23.75
CA LEU A 533 11.92 30.87 -23.96
C LEU A 533 11.24 30.67 -25.32
N HIS A 534 10.29 31.53 -25.68
CA HIS A 534 9.58 31.44 -26.95
C HIS A 534 10.53 31.64 -28.15
N GLN A 535 11.50 32.53 -28.08
CA GLN A 535 12.52 32.68 -29.08
C GLN A 535 13.38 31.43 -29.23
N ALA A 536 13.87 30.89 -28.11
CA ALA A 536 14.71 29.68 -28.10
C ALA A 536 13.95 28.41 -28.53
N LEU A 537 12.66 28.31 -28.20
CA LEU A 537 11.80 27.21 -28.63
C LEU A 537 11.41 27.31 -30.12
N GLY A 538 11.36 28.51 -30.69
CA GLY A 538 11.00 28.72 -32.09
C GLY A 538 11.81 27.85 -33.04
N ASP A 539 13.14 27.86 -32.89
CA ASP A 539 14.08 27.06 -33.68
C ASP A 539 13.92 25.55 -33.41
N PHE A 540 13.65 25.17 -32.12
CA PHE A 540 13.43 23.78 -31.78
C PHE A 540 12.12 23.24 -32.36
N LEU A 541 11.06 24.04 -32.39
CA LEU A 541 9.74 23.67 -32.91
C LEU A 541 9.62 23.76 -34.41
N GLU A 542 10.61 24.36 -35.11
CA GLU A 542 10.59 24.47 -36.57
C GLU A 542 10.56 23.07 -37.20
N GLY A 543 9.61 22.86 -38.12
CA GLY A 543 9.42 21.60 -38.81
C GLY A 543 8.83 20.47 -37.93
N ARG A 544 8.43 20.75 -36.69
CA ARG A 544 7.71 19.81 -35.81
C ARG A 544 6.25 20.15 -35.74
N THR A 545 5.39 19.14 -35.80
CA THR A 545 3.94 19.30 -35.54
C THR A 545 3.73 19.69 -34.08
N THR A 546 3.12 20.85 -33.87
CA THR A 546 3.00 21.43 -32.52
C THR A 546 1.55 21.82 -32.24
N LEU A 547 1.00 21.32 -31.12
CA LEU A 547 -0.27 21.76 -30.56
C LEU A 547 -0.02 22.58 -29.30
N ILE A 548 -0.48 23.84 -29.29
CA ILE A 548 -0.31 24.76 -28.16
C ILE A 548 -1.68 25.04 -27.55
N VAL A 549 -1.98 24.52 -26.37
CA VAL A 549 -3.13 24.95 -25.59
C VAL A 549 -2.78 26.27 -24.91
N ALA A 550 -3.40 27.35 -25.37
CA ALA A 550 -3.00 28.71 -25.03
C ALA A 550 -4.10 29.47 -24.28
N HIS A 551 -3.69 30.15 -23.20
CA HIS A 551 -4.47 31.16 -22.49
C HIS A 551 -3.87 32.57 -22.63
N ARG A 552 -2.68 32.69 -23.21
CA ARG A 552 -2.00 33.95 -23.44
C ARG A 552 -1.87 34.25 -24.94
N LEU A 553 -2.07 35.51 -25.31
CA LEU A 553 -1.96 35.95 -26.70
C LEU A 553 -0.54 35.78 -27.29
N SER A 554 0.49 35.89 -26.44
CA SER A 554 1.89 35.61 -26.81
C SER A 554 2.11 34.22 -27.40
N ALA A 555 1.47 33.22 -26.82
CA ALA A 555 1.55 31.84 -27.31
C ALA A 555 0.71 31.63 -28.59
N VAL A 556 -0.46 32.27 -28.69
CA VAL A 556 -1.32 32.18 -29.88
C VAL A 556 -0.65 32.78 -31.11
N LYS A 557 0.08 33.91 -30.98
CA LYS A 557 0.79 34.59 -32.10
C LYS A 557 1.94 33.77 -32.70
N GLN A 558 2.34 32.67 -32.09
CA GLN A 558 3.38 31.77 -32.61
C GLN A 558 2.82 30.63 -33.44
N ALA A 559 1.52 30.45 -33.43
CA ALA A 559 0.84 29.42 -34.19
C ALA A 559 0.53 29.90 -35.63
N ASP A 560 0.63 28.99 -36.57
CA ASP A 560 0.24 29.21 -37.95
C ASP A 560 -1.27 29.28 -38.11
N ARG A 561 -2.00 28.59 -37.20
CA ARG A 561 -3.44 28.46 -37.21
C ARG A 561 -4.01 28.36 -35.78
N VAL A 562 -5.20 28.86 -35.59
CA VAL A 562 -5.88 28.91 -34.31
C VAL A 562 -7.22 28.17 -34.42
N LEU A 563 -7.46 27.27 -33.46
CA LEU A 563 -8.70 26.55 -33.28
C LEU A 563 -9.40 27.03 -32.01
N VAL A 564 -10.63 27.47 -32.13
CA VAL A 564 -11.42 27.96 -31.00
C VAL A 564 -12.33 26.83 -30.52
N PHE A 565 -12.13 26.44 -29.28
CA PHE A 565 -12.81 25.33 -28.66
C PHE A 565 -13.98 25.83 -27.81
N ASP A 566 -15.18 25.37 -28.08
CA ASP A 566 -16.39 25.70 -27.32
C ASP A 566 -17.32 24.48 -27.22
N GLY A 567 -17.80 24.18 -26.01
CA GLY A 567 -18.76 23.11 -25.77
C GLY A 567 -18.37 21.72 -26.32
N GLY A 568 -17.07 21.38 -26.31
CA GLY A 568 -16.59 20.05 -26.74
C GLY A 568 -16.35 19.91 -28.24
N HIS A 569 -16.46 20.97 -29.04
CA HIS A 569 -16.20 20.99 -30.49
C HIS A 569 -15.40 22.22 -30.92
N ILE A 570 -14.90 22.22 -32.16
CA ILE A 570 -14.20 23.38 -32.76
C ILE A 570 -15.28 24.31 -33.32
N ALA A 571 -15.38 25.52 -32.74
CA ALA A 571 -16.36 26.53 -33.13
C ALA A 571 -15.80 27.46 -34.24
N GLU A 572 -14.51 27.79 -34.20
CA GLU A 572 -13.87 28.66 -35.20
C GLU A 572 -12.49 28.09 -35.55
N ASP A 573 -12.05 28.32 -36.79
CA ASP A 573 -10.83 27.79 -37.37
C ASP A 573 -10.26 28.79 -38.39
N GLY A 574 -9.07 29.34 -38.14
CA GLY A 574 -8.45 30.32 -39.00
C GLY A 574 -7.15 30.85 -38.44
N ASP A 575 -6.54 31.81 -39.13
CA ASP A 575 -5.38 32.55 -38.58
C ASP A 575 -5.80 33.64 -37.58
N HIS A 576 -4.87 34.13 -36.80
CA HIS A 576 -5.11 35.16 -35.78
C HIS A 576 -5.80 36.42 -36.36
N GLN A 577 -5.38 36.90 -37.54
CA GLN A 577 -5.91 38.14 -38.13
C GLN A 577 -7.32 37.92 -38.67
N GLN A 578 -7.55 36.81 -39.33
CA GLN A 578 -8.84 36.41 -39.86
C GLN A 578 -9.88 36.32 -38.73
N LEU A 579 -9.59 35.56 -37.68
CA LEU A 579 -10.52 35.36 -36.57
C LEU A 579 -10.82 36.63 -35.75
N ILE A 580 -9.88 37.57 -35.69
CA ILE A 580 -10.14 38.91 -35.12
C ILE A 580 -11.10 39.69 -36.00
N ALA A 581 -10.91 39.66 -37.34
CA ALA A 581 -11.73 40.40 -38.31
C ALA A 581 -13.19 39.86 -38.36
N GLU A 582 -13.37 38.56 -38.20
CA GLU A 582 -14.69 37.90 -38.17
C GLU A 582 -15.54 38.31 -36.96
N GLY A 583 -14.94 38.82 -35.87
CA GLY A 583 -15.66 39.34 -34.71
C GLY A 583 -16.39 38.25 -33.86
N GLY A 584 -16.00 36.99 -34.04
CA GLY A 584 -16.60 35.82 -33.39
C GLY A 584 -16.19 35.61 -31.94
N LEU A 585 -16.17 34.36 -31.48
CA LEU A 585 -15.80 33.97 -30.11
C LEU A 585 -14.34 34.31 -29.82
N TYR A 586 -13.45 34.07 -30.80
CA TYR A 586 -12.03 34.43 -30.70
C TYR A 586 -11.82 35.93 -30.47
N ALA A 587 -12.46 36.77 -31.26
CA ALA A 587 -12.36 38.21 -31.11
C ALA A 587 -12.89 38.69 -29.74
N ARG A 588 -13.91 38.05 -29.19
CA ARG A 588 -14.41 38.35 -27.84
C ARG A 588 -13.41 37.95 -26.75
N LEU A 589 -12.68 36.85 -26.92
CA LEU A 589 -11.70 36.35 -25.94
C LEU A 589 -10.39 37.16 -25.99
N TYR A 590 -9.93 37.56 -27.17
CA TYR A 590 -8.60 38.13 -27.37
C TYR A 590 -8.57 39.55 -28.00
N GLY A 591 -9.69 40.02 -28.57
CA GLY A 591 -9.74 41.31 -29.29
C GLY A 591 -9.48 42.54 -28.41
N HIS A 592 -9.87 42.49 -27.13
CA HIS A 592 -9.61 43.56 -26.16
C HIS A 592 -8.14 43.66 -25.72
N LEU A 593 -7.34 42.60 -25.89
CA LEU A 593 -5.91 42.56 -25.53
C LEU A 593 -4.99 43.21 -26.57
N GLN A 594 -5.51 43.54 -27.74
CA GLN A 594 -4.77 44.30 -28.78
C GLN A 594 -4.74 45.82 -28.55
N GLN A 595 -5.60 46.35 -27.67
CA GLN A 595 -5.71 47.80 -27.42
C GLN A 595 -4.89 48.27 -26.20
N MET A 596 -4.19 47.37 -25.52
CA MET A 596 -3.21 47.67 -24.48
C MET A 596 -1.79 47.42 -24.99
#